data_c27c1b56bc99e47bf19abb894b45e691
#
_entry.id   c27c1b56bc99e47bf19abb894b45e691
#
_cell.length_a   1.000
_cell.length_b   1.000
_cell.length_c   1.000
_cell.angle_alpha   90.00
_cell.angle_beta   90.00
_cell.angle_gamma   90.00
#
_symmetry.space_group_name_H-M   'P 1'
#
loop_
_entity.id
_entity.type
_entity.pdbx_description
1 polymer ?
#
loop_
_entity_poly.entity_id
_entity_poly.type
_entity_poly.pdbx_seq_one_letter_code
_entity_poly.pdbx_strand_id
1 'polypeptide(L)'
;MTACPTGIAHTYLAAEALQQAAQARGLTLKVETNGAAGVNDELTEDEIQAAECVIVAVDRSIPLARFVGKRLVYASAGDAVRDADRLLEKAVSGKAPVYRGGHAFRTSDWKELGREYYGHLMSGISHMLPFVVAGGVMLALSLLLQHLFGRSDITTMMTNVGNAAFRMMYPVLAAFIAYSIADRPGFMPGLMGGYLAQLGTTTAPRLGWISSGFWGAIVAGFAAGLAVRLLNYLFRRIPQELDHIKTGLLLPLLSLLFVGALMVMAINPPLGRFNAWLSIQLDGMQGGSRLVLGTLLGGMMATDYGGPINKAAYVSGTLALVDQQYDLMAAVMAGGMIPPLGIGLACLLFPTRFTSTERCSAPQTLLMGATFVTEGALPFALRDPLRVSFACIAGSALAGFITILLGCGCPAPHGGLFLLPVMENPPGFLIALAVGTLTTTLLLGMLKKPLKH
;
A
#
# COMPACT_ATOMS: atom_id res chain seq x y z
N MET A 1 14.85 14.29 6.58
CA MET A 1 13.92 14.00 5.48
C MET A 1 13.23 12.68 5.74
N THR A 2 11.90 12.64 5.67
CA THR A 2 11.10 11.43 5.90
C THR A 2 10.19 11.14 4.72
N ALA A 3 10.05 9.86 4.33
CA ALA A 3 9.13 9.43 3.29
C ALA A 3 8.76 7.96 3.48
N CYS A 4 7.50 7.61 3.24
CA CYS A 4 7.08 6.21 3.16
C CYS A 4 6.29 5.96 1.86
N PRO A 5 6.07 4.70 1.46
CA PRO A 5 5.37 4.39 0.21
C PRO A 5 3.95 4.95 0.14
N THR A 6 3.23 4.98 1.26
CA THR A 6 1.88 5.56 1.35
C THR A 6 1.89 7.07 1.53
N GLY A 7 3.01 7.64 2.02
CA GLY A 7 3.13 9.07 2.30
C GLY A 7 2.20 9.58 3.41
N ILE A 8 1.67 8.72 4.27
CA ILE A 8 0.68 9.10 5.29
C ILE A 8 1.26 8.90 6.69
N ALA A 9 0.93 7.81 7.38
CA ALA A 9 1.23 7.66 8.81
C ALA A 9 2.73 7.62 9.15
N HIS A 10 3.50 6.72 8.54
CA HIS A 10 4.92 6.54 8.89
C HIS A 10 5.78 7.77 8.58
N THR A 11 5.45 8.53 7.53
CA THR A 11 6.19 9.75 7.16
C THR A 11 6.09 10.81 8.27
N TYR A 12 4.88 11.07 8.75
CA TYR A 12 4.65 12.10 9.76
C TYR A 12 5.07 11.65 11.16
N LEU A 13 4.84 10.39 11.51
CA LEU A 13 5.30 9.82 12.79
C LEU A 13 6.83 9.79 12.90
N ALA A 14 7.53 9.48 11.80
CA ALA A 14 8.99 9.54 11.77
C ALA A 14 9.51 10.97 11.92
N ALA A 15 8.85 11.95 11.30
CA ALA A 15 9.19 13.37 11.44
C ALA A 15 9.00 13.83 12.88
N GLU A 16 7.85 13.52 13.49
CA GLU A 16 7.53 13.87 14.87
C GLU A 16 8.50 13.22 15.86
N ALA A 17 8.79 11.94 15.71
CA ALA A 17 9.74 11.23 16.58
C ALA A 17 11.14 11.83 16.53
N LEU A 18 11.63 12.16 15.32
CA LEU A 18 12.93 12.80 15.15
C LEU A 18 12.95 14.22 15.73
N GLN A 19 11.89 15.00 15.57
CA GLN A 19 11.79 16.35 16.14
C GLN A 19 11.75 16.32 17.67
N GLN A 20 10.93 15.43 18.25
CA GLN A 20 10.87 15.28 19.72
C GLN A 20 12.21 14.84 20.33
N ALA A 21 12.87 13.87 19.70
CA ALA A 21 14.18 13.41 20.16
C ALA A 21 15.27 14.49 20.00
N ALA A 22 15.23 15.30 18.93
CA ALA A 22 16.15 16.42 18.75
C ALA A 22 15.91 17.53 19.79
N GLN A 23 14.65 17.87 20.05
CA GLN A 23 14.28 18.85 21.06
C GLN A 23 14.72 18.43 22.47
N ALA A 24 14.55 17.15 22.82
CA ALA A 24 15.00 16.60 24.11
C ALA A 24 16.53 16.70 24.30
N ARG A 25 17.30 16.75 23.20
CA ARG A 25 18.77 16.88 23.21
C ARG A 25 19.27 18.31 22.96
N GLY A 26 18.37 19.29 22.80
CA GLY A 26 18.73 20.67 22.48
C GLY A 26 19.34 20.85 21.08
N LEU A 27 19.02 19.93 20.14
CA LEU A 27 19.53 19.97 18.77
C LEU A 27 18.53 20.70 17.86
N THR A 28 19.05 21.52 16.96
CA THR A 28 18.22 22.14 15.91
C THR A 28 18.03 21.14 14.77
N LEU A 29 16.78 20.78 14.49
CA LEU A 29 16.42 19.86 13.42
C LEU A 29 15.28 20.42 12.60
N LYS A 30 15.47 20.57 11.27
CA LYS A 30 14.41 20.79 10.31
C LYS A 30 14.09 19.46 9.61
N VAL A 31 12.81 19.14 9.47
CA VAL A 31 12.38 17.88 8.86
C VAL A 31 11.51 18.16 7.64
N GLU A 32 11.99 17.78 6.47
CA GLU A 32 11.21 17.72 5.25
C GLU A 32 10.41 16.41 5.25
N THR A 33 9.10 16.52 5.03
CA THR A 33 8.21 15.37 4.92
C THR A 33 7.69 15.21 3.51
N ASN A 34 7.93 14.05 2.90
CA ASN A 34 7.43 13.71 1.57
C ASN A 34 6.19 12.80 1.74
N GLY A 35 5.05 13.45 1.97
CA GLY A 35 3.77 12.79 2.22
C GLY A 35 2.92 12.59 0.97
N ALA A 36 1.72 12.01 1.14
CA ALA A 36 0.73 11.84 0.07
C ALA A 36 0.20 13.20 -0.46
N ALA A 37 0.17 14.22 0.40
CA ALA A 37 -0.24 15.58 0.04
C ALA A 37 0.88 16.39 -0.64
N GLY A 38 2.05 15.80 -0.87
CA GLY A 38 3.22 16.47 -1.44
C GLY A 38 4.38 16.61 -0.46
N VAL A 39 5.29 17.54 -0.77
CA VAL A 39 6.44 17.87 0.07
C VAL A 39 6.08 19.03 0.98
N ASN A 40 6.26 18.84 2.29
CA ASN A 40 6.13 19.90 3.27
C ASN A 40 7.50 20.22 3.88
N ASP A 41 7.74 21.49 4.20
CA ASP A 41 8.97 22.01 4.81
C ASP A 41 10.23 21.61 4.02
N GLU A 42 10.18 21.77 2.69
CA GLU A 42 11.28 21.43 1.79
C GLU A 42 12.61 22.06 2.26
N LEU A 43 13.67 21.26 2.23
CA LEU A 43 15.01 21.71 2.59
C LEU A 43 15.62 22.50 1.44
N THR A 44 15.98 23.75 1.69
CA THR A 44 16.69 24.58 0.72
C THR A 44 18.15 24.16 0.56
N GLU A 45 18.79 24.56 -0.53
CA GLU A 45 20.21 24.27 -0.76
C GLU A 45 21.10 24.87 0.34
N ASP A 46 20.80 26.08 0.81
CA ASP A 46 21.52 26.74 1.89
C ASP A 46 21.39 25.98 3.21
N GLU A 47 20.20 25.50 3.55
CA GLU A 47 19.97 24.69 4.74
C GLU A 47 20.69 23.33 4.66
N ILE A 48 20.68 22.71 3.49
CA ILE A 48 21.43 21.47 3.25
C ILE A 48 22.92 21.73 3.40
N GLN A 49 23.41 22.87 2.90
CA GLN A 49 24.82 23.22 3.00
C GLN A 49 25.26 23.59 4.43
N ALA A 50 24.38 24.23 5.19
CA ALA A 50 24.66 24.57 6.60
C ALA A 50 24.57 23.34 7.53
N ALA A 51 23.81 22.30 7.15
CA ALA A 51 23.63 21.11 7.98
C ALA A 51 24.95 20.31 8.16
N GLU A 52 25.25 19.88 9.37
CA GLU A 52 26.38 18.99 9.66
C GLU A 52 26.17 17.56 9.14
N CYS A 53 24.93 17.08 9.20
CA CYS A 53 24.54 15.76 8.74
C CYS A 53 23.08 15.76 8.26
N VAL A 54 22.77 14.90 7.31
CA VAL A 54 21.40 14.69 6.81
C VAL A 54 20.93 13.30 7.21
N ILE A 55 19.78 13.20 7.87
CA ILE A 55 19.11 11.93 8.14
C ILE A 55 18.06 11.67 7.04
N VAL A 56 18.18 10.56 6.33
CA VAL A 56 17.26 10.11 5.28
C VAL A 56 16.53 8.89 5.81
N ALA A 57 15.34 9.12 6.38
CA ALA A 57 14.48 8.09 6.97
C ALA A 57 13.34 7.76 5.99
N VAL A 58 13.60 6.86 5.04
CA VAL A 58 12.70 6.64 3.91
C VAL A 58 12.55 5.17 3.55
N ASP A 59 11.33 4.78 3.18
CA ASP A 59 10.99 3.44 2.70
C ASP A 59 10.66 3.42 1.19
N ARG A 60 10.93 4.52 0.48
CA ARG A 60 10.80 4.64 -0.97
C ARG A 60 12.06 5.26 -1.57
N SER A 61 12.28 5.05 -2.86
CA SER A 61 13.37 5.71 -3.59
C SER A 61 13.08 7.21 -3.71
N ILE A 62 14.07 8.03 -3.36
CA ILE A 62 14.04 9.49 -3.46
C ILE A 62 15.32 10.00 -4.12
N PRO A 63 15.28 11.16 -4.83
CA PRO A 63 16.46 11.76 -5.41
C PRO A 63 17.40 12.26 -4.31
N LEU A 64 18.58 11.64 -4.20
CA LEU A 64 19.60 12.05 -3.23
C LEU A 64 20.66 13.01 -3.81
N ALA A 65 20.55 13.37 -5.09
CA ALA A 65 21.55 14.19 -5.79
C ALA A 65 21.87 15.51 -5.08
N ARG A 66 20.87 16.15 -4.44
CA ARG A 66 21.02 17.39 -3.67
C ARG A 66 21.82 17.25 -2.37
N PHE A 67 22.06 16.02 -1.91
CA PHE A 67 22.84 15.73 -0.70
C PHE A 67 24.28 15.30 -0.98
N VAL A 68 24.75 15.41 -2.22
CA VAL A 68 26.15 15.08 -2.59
C VAL A 68 27.11 15.95 -1.79
N GLY A 69 28.12 15.32 -1.19
CA GLY A 69 29.11 15.99 -0.33
C GLY A 69 28.72 16.08 1.15
N LYS A 70 27.47 15.76 1.53
CA LYS A 70 27.02 15.75 2.92
C LYS A 70 27.20 14.41 3.60
N ARG A 71 27.41 14.42 4.92
CA ARG A 71 27.32 13.22 5.75
C ARG A 71 25.87 12.77 5.80
N LEU A 72 25.64 11.47 5.60
CA LEU A 72 24.30 10.94 5.44
C LEU A 72 24.09 9.71 6.32
N VAL A 73 23.04 9.77 7.16
CA VAL A 73 22.53 8.61 7.92
C VAL A 73 21.28 8.11 7.20
N TYR A 74 21.34 6.89 6.68
CA TYR A 74 20.21 6.26 6.01
C TYR A 74 19.50 5.31 6.97
N ALA A 75 18.15 5.40 7.03
CA ALA A 75 17.30 4.55 7.84
C ALA A 75 15.93 4.34 7.17
N SER A 76 15.14 3.38 7.63
CA SER A 76 13.74 3.30 7.26
C SER A 76 12.90 4.32 8.05
N ALA A 77 11.72 4.70 7.54
CA ALA A 77 10.78 5.52 8.30
C ALA A 77 10.35 4.80 9.59
N GLY A 78 10.17 3.47 9.53
CA GLY A 78 9.89 2.65 10.71
C GLY A 78 11.00 2.63 11.77
N ASP A 79 12.28 2.67 11.35
CA ASP A 79 13.40 2.77 12.29
C ASP A 79 13.45 4.16 12.94
N ALA A 80 13.12 5.22 12.21
CA ALA A 80 13.05 6.57 12.76
C ALA A 80 11.95 6.71 13.82
N VAL A 81 10.82 6.02 13.63
CA VAL A 81 9.75 5.99 14.66
C VAL A 81 10.19 5.23 15.90
N ARG A 82 10.89 4.10 15.75
CA ARG A 82 11.27 3.22 16.86
C ARG A 82 12.47 3.69 17.65
N ASP A 83 13.45 4.30 17.00
CA ASP A 83 14.78 4.56 17.58
C ASP A 83 15.37 5.88 17.03
N ALA A 84 14.58 6.96 17.14
CA ALA A 84 15.00 8.31 16.71
C ALA A 84 16.29 8.78 17.41
N ASP A 85 16.42 8.46 18.69
CA ASP A 85 17.57 8.80 19.51
C ASP A 85 18.89 8.24 18.97
N ARG A 86 18.89 6.99 18.55
CA ARG A 86 20.06 6.34 17.98
C ARG A 86 20.43 6.92 16.62
N LEU A 87 19.45 7.32 15.83
CA LEU A 87 19.71 7.96 14.52
C LEU A 87 20.34 9.35 14.71
N LEU A 88 19.83 10.12 15.67
CA LEU A 88 20.43 11.43 16.02
C LEU A 88 21.84 11.26 16.59
N GLU A 89 22.06 10.29 17.45
CA GLU A 89 23.41 9.99 17.97
C GLU A 89 24.39 9.67 16.83
N LYS A 90 23.98 8.84 15.87
CA LYS A 90 24.79 8.56 14.68
C LYS A 90 25.06 9.81 13.85
N ALA A 91 24.07 10.68 13.70
CA ALA A 91 24.22 11.92 12.94
C ALA A 91 25.22 12.90 13.59
N VAL A 92 25.12 13.06 14.92
CA VAL A 92 25.99 13.98 15.70
C VAL A 92 27.39 13.40 15.93
N SER A 93 27.52 12.06 15.96
CA SER A 93 28.84 11.41 16.21
C SER A 93 29.93 11.74 15.18
N GLY A 94 29.59 12.39 14.09
CA GLY A 94 30.53 12.70 13.01
C GLY A 94 31.05 11.49 12.22
N LYS A 95 30.57 10.28 12.53
CA LYS A 95 31.00 9.01 11.88
C LYS A 95 30.16 8.64 10.65
N ALA A 96 29.11 9.39 10.35
CA ALA A 96 28.29 9.13 9.18
C ALA A 96 29.10 9.30 7.89
N PRO A 97 28.96 8.39 6.92
CA PRO A 97 29.69 8.45 5.65
C PRO A 97 29.27 9.67 4.83
N VAL A 98 30.23 10.25 4.09
CA VAL A 98 29.96 11.33 3.14
C VAL A 98 29.37 10.74 1.86
N TYR A 99 28.21 11.23 1.44
CA TYR A 99 27.56 10.81 0.21
C TYR A 99 28.25 11.42 -1.00
N ARG A 100 28.84 10.60 -1.86
CA ARG A 100 29.65 11.04 -3.02
C ARG A 100 28.88 11.04 -4.35
N GLY A 101 27.55 10.87 -4.32
CA GLY A 101 26.77 10.69 -5.54
C GLY A 101 26.87 9.28 -6.12
N GLY A 102 25.98 8.97 -7.05
CA GLY A 102 25.80 7.59 -7.58
C GLY A 102 24.77 6.81 -6.76
N HIS A 103 24.42 5.61 -7.21
CA HIS A 103 23.54 4.75 -6.41
C HIS A 103 24.23 4.48 -5.06
N ALA A 104 23.61 4.92 -3.99
CA ALA A 104 24.22 5.00 -2.66
C ALA A 104 24.63 3.63 -2.07
N PHE A 105 24.24 2.51 -2.68
CA PHE A 105 24.58 1.18 -2.19
C PHE A 105 24.73 0.18 -3.36
N ARG A 106 25.96 -0.08 -3.79
CA ARG A 106 26.34 -1.34 -4.43
C ARG A 106 26.74 -2.30 -3.32
N THR A 107 25.78 -2.95 -2.71
CA THR A 107 26.07 -4.13 -1.92
C THR A 107 25.63 -5.36 -2.70
N SER A 108 26.53 -6.35 -2.73
CA SER A 108 26.29 -7.66 -3.34
C SER A 108 25.42 -8.56 -2.47
N ASP A 109 24.61 -7.98 -1.58
CA ASP A 109 23.77 -8.73 -0.65
C ASP A 109 22.38 -8.93 -1.24
N TRP A 110 22.00 -10.19 -1.47
CA TRP A 110 20.68 -10.60 -1.97
C TRP A 110 19.52 -10.03 -1.15
N LYS A 111 19.74 -9.73 0.15
CA LYS A 111 18.75 -9.11 1.01
C LYS A 111 18.45 -7.66 0.64
N GLU A 112 19.46 -6.92 0.21
CA GLU A 112 19.28 -5.52 -0.23
C GLU A 112 18.63 -5.46 -1.60
N LEU A 113 19.04 -6.34 -2.52
CA LEU A 113 18.40 -6.47 -3.82
C LEU A 113 16.91 -6.81 -3.66
N GLY A 114 16.56 -7.78 -2.81
CA GLY A 114 15.17 -8.12 -2.49
C GLY A 114 14.39 -6.92 -1.92
N ARG A 115 15.02 -6.10 -1.07
CA ARG A 115 14.41 -4.89 -0.51
C ARG A 115 14.17 -3.82 -1.58
N GLU A 116 15.09 -3.66 -2.53
CA GLU A 116 14.94 -2.73 -3.65
C GLU A 116 13.76 -3.12 -4.55
N TYR A 117 13.70 -4.37 -5.00
CA TYR A 117 12.58 -4.87 -5.82
C TYR A 117 11.25 -4.78 -5.09
N TYR A 118 11.24 -5.09 -3.80
CA TYR A 118 10.07 -4.92 -2.95
C TYR A 118 9.64 -3.44 -2.86
N GLY A 119 10.59 -2.51 -2.74
CA GLY A 119 10.32 -1.07 -2.75
C GLY A 119 9.66 -0.60 -4.05
N HIS A 120 10.12 -1.10 -5.20
CA HIS A 120 9.51 -0.79 -6.50
C HIS A 120 8.07 -1.32 -6.60
N LEU A 121 7.83 -2.56 -6.14
CA LEU A 121 6.49 -3.14 -6.10
C LEU A 121 5.55 -2.32 -5.20
N MET A 122 6.02 -1.96 -4.00
CA MET A 122 5.25 -1.15 -3.05
C MET A 122 4.95 0.24 -3.58
N SER A 123 5.85 0.84 -4.33
CA SER A 123 5.60 2.11 -5.02
C SER A 123 4.41 1.99 -5.99
N GLY A 124 4.41 0.96 -6.83
CA GLY A 124 3.29 0.69 -7.74
C GLY A 124 1.96 0.48 -7.00
N ILE A 125 1.94 -0.40 -6.00
CA ILE A 125 0.74 -0.69 -5.20
C ILE A 125 0.20 0.58 -4.53
N SER A 126 1.08 1.39 -3.93
CA SER A 126 0.66 2.60 -3.21
C SER A 126 0.01 3.64 -4.10
N HIS A 127 0.50 3.80 -5.34
CA HIS A 127 -0.11 4.73 -6.30
C HIS A 127 -1.38 4.17 -6.96
N MET A 128 -1.53 2.84 -7.01
CA MET A 128 -2.75 2.18 -7.47
C MET A 128 -3.90 2.32 -6.47
N LEU A 129 -3.62 2.24 -5.16
CA LEU A 129 -4.64 2.21 -4.11
C LEU A 129 -5.66 3.36 -4.17
N PRO A 130 -5.29 4.64 -4.40
CA PRO A 130 -6.29 5.71 -4.51
C PRO A 130 -7.34 5.48 -5.60
N PHE A 131 -6.96 4.86 -6.73
CA PHE A 131 -7.91 4.52 -7.80
C PHE A 131 -8.88 3.43 -7.37
N VAL A 132 -8.38 2.43 -6.63
CA VAL A 132 -9.21 1.35 -6.08
C VAL A 132 -10.18 1.89 -5.02
N VAL A 133 -9.69 2.72 -4.09
CA VAL A 133 -10.50 3.30 -3.01
C VAL A 133 -11.55 4.25 -3.58
N ALA A 134 -11.16 5.24 -4.39
CA ALA A 134 -12.09 6.21 -4.94
C ALA A 134 -13.10 5.55 -5.89
N GLY A 135 -12.62 4.66 -6.77
CA GLY A 135 -13.48 3.89 -7.67
C GLY A 135 -14.47 3.02 -6.90
N GLY A 136 -13.98 2.34 -5.86
CA GLY A 136 -14.80 1.49 -5.00
C GLY A 136 -15.87 2.27 -4.24
N VAL A 137 -15.52 3.41 -3.66
CA VAL A 137 -16.51 4.31 -2.99
C VAL A 137 -17.56 4.80 -3.99
N MET A 138 -17.14 5.20 -5.21
CA MET A 138 -18.10 5.63 -6.25
C MET A 138 -19.06 4.50 -6.64
N LEU A 139 -18.57 3.28 -6.81
CA LEU A 139 -19.42 2.10 -7.09
C LEU A 139 -20.36 1.80 -5.91
N ALA A 140 -19.85 1.84 -4.69
CA ALA A 140 -20.62 1.61 -3.47
C ALA A 140 -21.76 2.62 -3.32
N LEU A 141 -21.47 3.91 -3.49
CA LEU A 141 -22.48 4.99 -3.45
C LEU A 141 -23.49 4.84 -4.59
N SER A 142 -23.05 4.47 -5.78
CA SER A 142 -23.95 4.21 -6.90
C SER A 142 -24.92 3.06 -6.58
N LEU A 143 -24.43 1.94 -6.05
CA LEU A 143 -25.26 0.81 -5.65
C LEU A 143 -26.25 1.19 -4.54
N LEU A 144 -25.79 1.92 -3.53
CA LEU A 144 -26.64 2.41 -2.44
C LEU A 144 -27.76 3.33 -2.95
N LEU A 145 -27.43 4.30 -3.79
CA LEU A 145 -28.41 5.20 -4.37
C LEU A 145 -29.40 4.47 -5.30
N GLN A 146 -28.92 3.48 -6.07
CA GLN A 146 -29.79 2.66 -6.89
C GLN A 146 -30.76 1.80 -6.04
N HIS A 147 -30.28 1.33 -4.89
CA HIS A 147 -31.13 0.57 -3.96
C HIS A 147 -32.24 1.45 -3.32
N LEU A 148 -31.89 2.69 -2.94
CA LEU A 148 -32.82 3.61 -2.26
C LEU A 148 -33.78 4.34 -3.20
N PHE A 149 -33.30 4.78 -4.36
CA PHE A 149 -34.01 5.70 -5.26
C PHE A 149 -34.25 5.14 -6.67
N GLY A 150 -33.76 3.91 -6.93
CA GLY A 150 -33.81 3.33 -8.26
C GLY A 150 -32.67 3.82 -9.17
N ARG A 151 -32.69 3.28 -10.39
CA ARG A 151 -31.68 3.62 -11.42
C ARG A 151 -31.91 5.02 -11.96
N SER A 152 -30.88 5.86 -12.02
CA SER A 152 -30.89 7.22 -12.54
C SER A 152 -29.65 7.51 -13.36
N ASP A 153 -29.63 8.62 -14.10
CA ASP A 153 -28.47 9.05 -14.88
C ASP A 153 -27.27 9.33 -13.95
N ILE A 154 -27.52 9.88 -12.75
CA ILE A 154 -26.48 10.12 -11.74
C ILE A 154 -25.84 8.81 -11.30
N THR A 155 -26.64 7.81 -10.95
CA THR A 155 -26.12 6.51 -10.52
C THR A 155 -25.38 5.79 -11.66
N THR A 156 -25.84 5.93 -12.89
CA THR A 156 -25.17 5.40 -14.08
C THR A 156 -23.83 6.09 -14.32
N MET A 157 -23.78 7.43 -14.20
CA MET A 157 -22.53 8.19 -14.26
C MET A 157 -21.55 7.76 -13.18
N MET A 158 -21.99 7.63 -11.93
CA MET A 158 -21.14 7.18 -10.82
C MET A 158 -20.58 5.77 -11.06
N THR A 159 -21.39 4.84 -11.57
CA THR A 159 -20.95 3.49 -11.95
C THR A 159 -19.88 3.55 -13.04
N ASN A 160 -20.08 4.38 -14.07
CA ASN A 160 -19.12 4.52 -15.17
C ASN A 160 -17.79 5.09 -14.70
N VAL A 161 -17.80 6.13 -13.86
CA VAL A 161 -16.61 6.75 -13.28
C VAL A 161 -15.87 5.76 -12.37
N GLY A 162 -16.62 5.05 -11.50
CA GLY A 162 -16.05 4.02 -10.63
C GLY A 162 -15.37 2.90 -11.42
N ASN A 163 -16.03 2.37 -12.44
CA ASN A 163 -15.46 1.36 -13.32
C ASN A 163 -14.24 1.86 -14.10
N ALA A 164 -14.23 3.13 -14.56
CA ALA A 164 -13.08 3.73 -15.21
C ALA A 164 -11.87 3.81 -14.26
N ALA A 165 -12.08 4.20 -13.01
CA ALA A 165 -11.04 4.20 -11.98
C ALA A 165 -10.48 2.79 -11.74
N PHE A 166 -11.35 1.77 -11.65
CA PHE A 166 -10.92 0.36 -11.54
C PHE A 166 -10.09 -0.11 -12.74
N ARG A 167 -10.47 0.30 -13.96
CA ARG A 167 -9.71 -0.04 -15.17
C ARG A 167 -8.31 0.59 -15.19
N MET A 168 -8.09 1.69 -14.47
CA MET A 168 -6.76 2.31 -14.33
C MET A 168 -5.86 1.57 -13.31
N MET A 169 -6.38 0.64 -12.52
CA MET A 169 -5.64 -0.06 -11.47
C MET A 169 -4.35 -0.71 -11.98
N TYR A 170 -4.44 -1.57 -13.00
CA TYR A 170 -3.28 -2.26 -13.55
C TYR A 170 -2.32 -1.36 -14.35
N PRO A 171 -2.80 -0.45 -15.20
CA PRO A 171 -1.95 0.54 -15.84
C PRO A 171 -1.14 1.38 -14.84
N VAL A 172 -1.79 1.90 -13.80
CA VAL A 172 -1.13 2.72 -12.77
C VAL A 172 -0.12 1.90 -11.96
N LEU A 173 -0.47 0.67 -11.56
CA LEU A 173 0.45 -0.23 -10.88
C LEU A 173 1.76 -0.39 -11.66
N ALA A 174 1.66 -0.78 -12.93
CA ALA A 174 2.82 -1.03 -13.77
C ALA A 174 3.61 0.25 -14.09
N ALA A 175 2.91 1.37 -14.33
CA ALA A 175 3.52 2.67 -14.57
C ALA A 175 4.42 3.11 -13.41
N PHE A 176 3.93 2.99 -12.17
CA PHE A 176 4.68 3.45 -11.00
C PHE A 176 5.75 2.46 -10.53
N ILE A 177 5.63 1.16 -10.83
CA ILE A 177 6.76 0.23 -10.73
C ILE A 177 7.87 0.67 -11.68
N ALA A 178 7.56 0.88 -12.97
CA ALA A 178 8.53 1.29 -13.98
C ALA A 178 9.12 2.68 -13.71
N TYR A 179 8.31 3.62 -13.24
CA TYR A 179 8.75 4.95 -12.81
C TYR A 179 9.74 4.85 -11.65
N SER A 180 9.46 4.02 -10.65
CA SER A 180 10.36 3.81 -9.52
C SER A 180 11.72 3.20 -9.92
N ILE A 181 11.78 2.49 -11.07
CA ILE A 181 12.99 1.87 -11.60
C ILE A 181 13.77 2.84 -12.52
N ALA A 182 13.09 3.55 -13.41
CA ALA A 182 13.70 4.29 -14.51
C ALA A 182 13.24 5.75 -14.61
N ASP A 183 12.64 6.31 -13.55
CA ASP A 183 12.08 7.66 -13.48
C ASP A 183 11.04 7.95 -14.59
N ARG A 184 10.92 9.22 -14.98
CA ARG A 184 9.93 9.69 -15.98
C ARG A 184 9.87 8.87 -17.27
N PRO A 185 10.99 8.46 -17.87
CA PRO A 185 10.95 7.66 -19.10
C PRO A 185 10.29 6.30 -18.94
N GLY A 186 10.31 5.72 -17.73
CA GLY A 186 9.69 4.42 -17.42
C GLY A 186 8.17 4.47 -17.36
N PHE A 187 7.59 5.63 -17.06
CA PHE A 187 6.15 5.77 -16.82
C PHE A 187 5.29 5.28 -18.00
N MET A 188 5.52 5.80 -19.20
CA MET A 188 4.70 5.53 -20.37
C MET A 188 4.73 4.05 -20.78
N PRO A 189 5.90 3.38 -20.97
CA PRO A 189 5.92 1.97 -21.31
C PRO A 189 5.37 1.08 -20.20
N GLY A 190 5.53 1.47 -18.91
CA GLY A 190 4.88 0.79 -17.80
C GLY A 190 3.36 0.87 -17.85
N LEU A 191 2.81 2.07 -18.08
CA LEU A 191 1.37 2.30 -18.24
C LEU A 191 0.77 1.42 -19.35
N MET A 192 1.43 1.42 -20.52
CA MET A 192 0.99 0.62 -21.66
C MET A 192 1.10 -0.89 -21.40
N GLY A 193 2.19 -1.33 -20.74
CA GLY A 193 2.34 -2.73 -20.36
C GLY A 193 1.24 -3.20 -19.40
N GLY A 194 0.90 -2.39 -18.41
CA GLY A 194 -0.21 -2.66 -17.49
C GLY A 194 -1.59 -2.67 -18.18
N TYR A 195 -1.79 -1.78 -19.15
CA TYR A 195 -3.01 -1.77 -19.95
C TYR A 195 -3.13 -3.03 -20.83
N LEU A 196 -2.03 -3.48 -21.45
CA LEU A 196 -1.98 -4.73 -22.20
C LEU A 196 -2.19 -5.97 -21.31
N ALA A 197 -1.74 -5.93 -20.06
CA ALA A 197 -2.03 -6.98 -19.10
C ALA A 197 -3.52 -7.10 -18.79
N GLN A 198 -4.23 -5.98 -18.74
CA GLN A 198 -5.67 -5.93 -18.51
C GLN A 198 -6.48 -6.38 -19.74
N LEU A 199 -6.15 -5.85 -20.92
CA LEU A 199 -6.87 -6.21 -22.14
C LEU A 199 -6.76 -7.71 -22.43
N GLY A 200 -5.64 -8.30 -22.06
CA GLY A 200 -5.28 -9.61 -22.55
C GLY A 200 -4.91 -9.54 -24.03
N THR A 201 -4.08 -10.44 -24.46
CA THR A 201 -3.73 -10.59 -25.87
C THR A 201 -3.53 -12.06 -26.17
N THR A 202 -3.91 -12.47 -27.36
CA THR A 202 -3.64 -13.82 -27.84
C THR A 202 -2.98 -13.74 -29.21
N THR A 203 -1.87 -14.43 -29.33
CA THR A 203 -1.27 -14.73 -30.63
C THR A 203 -1.95 -15.91 -31.34
N ALA A 204 -2.83 -16.62 -30.59
CA ALA A 204 -3.58 -17.77 -31.10
C ALA A 204 -5.08 -17.45 -31.12
N PRO A 205 -5.70 -17.21 -32.30
CA PRO A 205 -7.12 -16.85 -32.44
C PRO A 205 -8.10 -17.85 -31.79
N ARG A 206 -7.66 -19.08 -31.58
CA ARG A 206 -8.48 -20.16 -30.97
C ARG A 206 -8.54 -20.13 -29.45
N LEU A 207 -7.68 -19.35 -28.76
CA LEU A 207 -7.57 -19.34 -27.31
C LEU A 207 -8.35 -18.18 -26.64
N GLY A 208 -8.93 -17.26 -27.43
CA GLY A 208 -9.61 -16.09 -26.90
C GLY A 208 -8.63 -15.06 -26.29
N TRP A 209 -9.18 -13.95 -25.82
CA TRP A 209 -8.42 -12.91 -25.11
C TRP A 209 -8.24 -13.34 -23.66
N ILE A 210 -7.01 -13.68 -23.28
CA ILE A 210 -6.68 -14.08 -21.91
C ILE A 210 -5.93 -12.93 -21.24
N SER A 211 -6.56 -12.31 -20.22
CA SER A 211 -5.95 -11.27 -19.40
C SER A 211 -4.95 -11.88 -18.44
N SER A 212 -3.74 -11.35 -18.40
CA SER A 212 -2.74 -11.71 -17.38
C SER A 212 -2.97 -10.96 -16.07
N GLY A 213 -3.86 -9.98 -16.05
CA GLY A 213 -4.37 -9.28 -14.89
C GLY A 213 -3.27 -8.65 -14.04
N PHE A 214 -3.44 -8.77 -12.72
CA PHE A 214 -2.53 -8.20 -11.73
C PHE A 214 -1.07 -8.70 -11.85
N TRP A 215 -0.89 -10.00 -12.03
CA TRP A 215 0.43 -10.61 -12.18
C TRP A 215 1.15 -10.11 -13.43
N GLY A 216 0.39 -10.01 -14.54
CA GLY A 216 0.90 -9.43 -15.78
C GLY A 216 1.30 -7.96 -15.62
N ALA A 217 0.53 -7.17 -14.89
CA ALA A 217 0.83 -5.77 -14.64
C ALA A 217 2.11 -5.58 -13.80
N ILE A 218 2.32 -6.43 -12.79
CA ILE A 218 3.58 -6.42 -12.02
C ILE A 218 4.78 -6.69 -12.93
N VAL A 219 4.72 -7.79 -13.70
CA VAL A 219 5.81 -8.16 -14.60
C VAL A 219 6.03 -7.09 -15.67
N ALA A 220 4.95 -6.51 -16.21
CA ALA A 220 5.02 -5.40 -17.17
C ALA A 220 5.76 -4.19 -16.60
N GLY A 221 5.47 -3.80 -15.35
CA GLY A 221 6.12 -2.68 -14.69
C GLY A 221 7.63 -2.88 -14.54
N PHE A 222 8.05 -4.05 -14.05
CA PHE A 222 9.47 -4.39 -13.95
C PHE A 222 10.15 -4.46 -15.33
N ALA A 223 9.51 -5.12 -16.31
CA ALA A 223 10.04 -5.24 -17.65
C ALA A 223 10.21 -3.86 -18.32
N ALA A 224 9.24 -2.97 -18.15
CA ALA A 224 9.28 -1.61 -18.68
C ALA A 224 10.42 -0.79 -18.07
N GLY A 225 10.54 -0.83 -16.74
CA GLY A 225 11.63 -0.13 -16.04
C GLY A 225 13.01 -0.62 -16.46
N LEU A 226 13.20 -1.94 -16.53
CA LEU A 226 14.46 -2.55 -16.97
C LEU A 226 14.75 -2.27 -18.44
N ALA A 227 13.74 -2.32 -19.33
CA ALA A 227 13.88 -1.99 -20.74
C ALA A 227 14.37 -0.56 -20.94
N VAL A 228 13.79 0.40 -20.24
CA VAL A 228 14.21 1.80 -20.30
C VAL A 228 15.63 2.00 -19.76
N ARG A 229 16.00 1.35 -18.65
CA ARG A 229 17.39 1.37 -18.15
C ARG A 229 18.36 0.82 -19.20
N LEU A 230 18.02 -0.29 -19.84
CA LEU A 230 18.83 -0.89 -20.90
C LEU A 230 18.97 0.04 -22.13
N LEU A 231 17.86 0.62 -22.61
CA LEU A 231 17.87 1.56 -23.73
C LEU A 231 18.71 2.80 -23.40
N ASN A 232 18.57 3.37 -22.20
CA ASN A 232 19.40 4.49 -21.75
C ASN A 232 20.88 4.13 -21.71
N TYR A 233 21.22 2.92 -21.29
CA TYR A 233 22.60 2.44 -21.33
C TYR A 233 23.12 2.28 -22.77
N LEU A 234 22.34 1.75 -23.68
CA LEU A 234 22.71 1.63 -25.10
C LEU A 234 22.88 3.01 -25.76
N PHE A 235 21.99 3.94 -25.42
CA PHE A 235 21.97 5.30 -25.99
C PHE A 235 22.95 6.29 -25.33
N ARG A 236 23.73 5.86 -24.34
CA ARG A 236 24.72 6.74 -23.67
C ARG A 236 25.79 7.29 -24.59
N ARG A 237 26.01 6.67 -25.77
CA ARG A 237 27.00 7.11 -26.77
C ARG A 237 26.43 8.09 -27.79
N ILE A 238 25.14 8.38 -27.77
CA ILE A 238 24.51 9.34 -28.66
C ILE A 238 24.93 10.75 -28.21
N PRO A 239 25.39 11.61 -29.15
CA PRO A 239 25.78 12.98 -28.85
C PRO A 239 24.65 13.79 -28.20
N GLN A 240 25.02 14.79 -27.38
CA GLN A 240 24.06 15.62 -26.66
C GLN A 240 23.16 16.46 -27.57
N GLU A 241 23.63 16.80 -28.76
CA GLU A 241 22.85 17.53 -29.78
C GLU A 241 21.61 16.75 -30.24
N LEU A 242 21.60 15.43 -30.10
CA LEU A 242 20.50 14.54 -30.47
C LEU A 242 19.65 14.11 -29.28
N ASP A 243 19.86 14.70 -28.09
CA ASP A 243 19.16 14.30 -26.86
C ASP A 243 17.62 14.47 -26.97
N HIS A 244 17.15 15.49 -27.69
CA HIS A 244 15.71 15.68 -27.96
C HIS A 244 15.11 14.54 -28.82
N ILE A 245 15.86 14.04 -29.79
CA ILE A 245 15.40 12.89 -30.63
C ILE A 245 15.46 11.62 -29.79
N LYS A 246 16.50 11.42 -29.01
CA LYS A 246 16.66 10.28 -28.12
C LYS A 246 15.51 10.19 -27.10
N THR A 247 15.24 11.27 -26.37
CA THR A 247 14.26 11.29 -25.26
C THR A 247 12.81 11.45 -25.76
N GLY A 248 12.60 12.23 -26.85
CA GLY A 248 11.27 12.54 -27.37
C GLY A 248 10.73 11.49 -28.36
N LEU A 249 11.60 10.74 -29.03
CA LEU A 249 11.18 9.78 -30.06
C LEU A 249 11.72 8.37 -29.84
N LEU A 250 13.05 8.19 -29.82
CA LEU A 250 13.64 6.86 -29.83
C LEU A 250 13.32 6.07 -28.56
N LEU A 251 13.47 6.68 -27.40
CA LEU A 251 13.24 6.00 -26.13
C LEU A 251 11.77 5.62 -25.95
N PRO A 252 10.77 6.50 -26.15
CA PRO A 252 9.36 6.12 -26.09
C PRO A 252 8.98 5.05 -27.11
N LEU A 253 9.40 5.20 -28.36
CA LEU A 253 9.04 4.26 -29.42
C LEU A 253 9.60 2.86 -29.18
N LEU A 254 10.89 2.76 -28.88
CA LEU A 254 11.55 1.47 -28.70
C LEU A 254 11.15 0.79 -27.39
N SER A 255 10.94 1.55 -26.31
CA SER A 255 10.45 0.99 -25.06
C SER A 255 9.02 0.48 -25.20
N LEU A 256 8.15 1.20 -25.91
CA LEU A 256 6.78 0.78 -26.17
C LEU A 256 6.75 -0.49 -27.04
N LEU A 257 7.53 -0.51 -28.13
CA LEU A 257 7.62 -1.67 -29.02
C LEU A 257 8.14 -2.91 -28.24
N PHE A 258 9.19 -2.74 -27.47
CA PHE A 258 9.77 -3.84 -26.70
C PHE A 258 8.81 -4.38 -25.65
N VAL A 259 8.23 -3.49 -24.82
CA VAL A 259 7.29 -3.90 -23.77
C VAL A 259 6.01 -4.46 -24.37
N GLY A 260 5.50 -3.86 -25.43
CA GLY A 260 4.31 -4.33 -26.16
C GLY A 260 4.52 -5.73 -26.73
N ALA A 261 5.62 -5.96 -27.44
CA ALA A 261 5.96 -7.29 -27.97
C ALA A 261 6.14 -8.31 -26.86
N LEU A 262 6.85 -7.95 -25.79
CA LEU A 262 7.09 -8.82 -24.63
C LEU A 262 5.77 -9.22 -23.93
N MET A 263 4.86 -8.26 -23.73
CA MET A 263 3.55 -8.51 -23.13
C MET A 263 2.70 -9.44 -24.00
N VAL A 264 2.58 -9.13 -25.29
CA VAL A 264 1.71 -9.87 -26.21
C VAL A 264 2.22 -11.29 -26.46
N MET A 265 3.54 -11.45 -26.70
CA MET A 265 4.11 -12.70 -27.16
C MET A 265 4.59 -13.61 -26.03
N ALA A 266 5.10 -13.05 -24.94
CA ALA A 266 5.79 -13.83 -23.91
C ALA A 266 5.12 -13.81 -22.53
N ILE A 267 4.53 -12.68 -22.09
CA ILE A 267 4.04 -12.53 -20.71
C ILE A 267 2.55 -12.90 -20.58
N ASN A 268 1.69 -12.33 -21.42
CA ASN A 268 0.24 -12.55 -21.31
C ASN A 268 -0.17 -14.02 -21.45
N PRO A 269 0.38 -14.84 -22.40
CA PRO A 269 -0.08 -16.19 -22.56
C PRO A 269 0.14 -17.09 -21.32
N PRO A 270 1.35 -17.15 -20.70
CA PRO A 270 1.56 -18.00 -19.52
C PRO A 270 0.88 -17.43 -18.27
N LEU A 271 0.96 -16.11 -18.04
CA LEU A 271 0.37 -15.51 -16.85
C LEU A 271 -1.16 -15.43 -16.92
N GLY A 272 -1.72 -15.31 -18.10
CA GLY A 272 -3.17 -15.40 -18.29
C GLY A 272 -3.69 -16.80 -17.96
N ARG A 273 -2.97 -17.85 -18.38
CA ARG A 273 -3.31 -19.24 -17.99
C ARG A 273 -3.17 -19.45 -16.49
N PHE A 274 -2.11 -18.90 -15.88
CA PHE A 274 -1.93 -18.95 -14.44
C PHE A 274 -3.08 -18.24 -13.70
N ASN A 275 -3.48 -17.05 -14.17
CA ASN A 275 -4.60 -16.30 -13.60
C ASN A 275 -5.90 -17.09 -13.70
N ALA A 276 -6.20 -17.66 -14.86
CA ALA A 276 -7.39 -18.51 -15.05
C ALA A 276 -7.35 -19.77 -14.17
N TRP A 277 -6.19 -20.43 -14.04
CA TRP A 277 -6.03 -21.55 -13.13
C TRP A 277 -6.27 -21.14 -11.67
N LEU A 278 -5.73 -19.99 -11.25
CA LEU A 278 -5.92 -19.48 -9.89
C LEU A 278 -7.41 -19.20 -9.60
N SER A 279 -8.13 -18.56 -10.53
CA SER A 279 -9.58 -18.34 -10.40
C SER A 279 -10.32 -19.66 -10.23
N ILE A 280 -10.03 -20.68 -11.06
CA ILE A 280 -10.65 -22.00 -10.94
C ILE A 280 -10.37 -22.64 -9.58
N GLN A 281 -9.14 -22.52 -9.06
CA GLN A 281 -8.81 -23.05 -7.72
C GLN A 281 -9.58 -22.32 -6.62
N LEU A 282 -9.67 -20.99 -6.69
CA LEU A 282 -10.43 -20.19 -5.73
C LEU A 282 -11.93 -20.50 -5.78
N ASP A 283 -12.52 -20.65 -6.98
CA ASP A 283 -13.90 -21.04 -7.17
C ASP A 283 -14.18 -22.46 -6.64
N GLY A 284 -13.21 -23.36 -6.81
CA GLY A 284 -13.29 -24.74 -6.30
C GLY A 284 -13.13 -24.87 -4.78
N MET A 285 -12.63 -23.83 -4.09
CA MET A 285 -12.49 -23.86 -2.63
C MET A 285 -13.86 -23.76 -1.96
N GLN A 286 -14.24 -24.78 -1.20
CA GLN A 286 -15.51 -24.86 -0.48
C GLN A 286 -15.29 -25.32 0.97
N GLY A 287 -16.27 -25.08 1.83
CA GLY A 287 -16.26 -25.56 3.21
C GLY A 287 -15.03 -25.10 3.99
N GLY A 288 -14.31 -26.06 4.58
CA GLY A 288 -13.17 -25.78 5.47
C GLY A 288 -12.04 -24.97 4.83
N SER A 289 -11.70 -25.21 3.56
CA SER A 289 -10.63 -24.47 2.86
C SER A 289 -10.99 -23.01 2.66
N ARG A 290 -12.24 -22.71 2.36
CA ARG A 290 -12.73 -21.32 2.22
C ARG A 290 -12.71 -20.59 3.56
N LEU A 291 -13.10 -21.26 4.66
CA LEU A 291 -13.02 -20.73 6.02
C LEU A 291 -11.59 -20.39 6.43
N VAL A 292 -10.63 -21.27 6.12
CA VAL A 292 -9.19 -21.01 6.38
C VAL A 292 -8.70 -19.80 5.60
N LEU A 293 -9.08 -19.65 4.33
CA LEU A 293 -8.71 -18.51 3.50
C LEU A 293 -9.27 -17.20 4.06
N GLY A 294 -10.54 -17.15 4.46
CA GLY A 294 -11.13 -15.97 5.09
C GLY A 294 -10.48 -15.62 6.43
N THR A 295 -10.15 -16.64 7.23
CA THR A 295 -9.40 -16.46 8.49
C THR A 295 -8.03 -15.85 8.25
N LEU A 296 -7.31 -16.36 7.25
CA LEU A 296 -5.98 -15.88 6.87
C LEU A 296 -6.03 -14.43 6.38
N LEU A 297 -6.90 -14.14 5.41
CA LEU A 297 -7.06 -12.80 4.85
C LEU A 297 -7.47 -11.78 5.92
N GLY A 298 -8.43 -12.14 6.78
CA GLY A 298 -8.84 -11.30 7.90
C GLY A 298 -7.68 -11.02 8.86
N GLY A 299 -6.92 -12.03 9.26
CA GLY A 299 -5.74 -11.88 10.13
C GLY A 299 -4.62 -11.05 9.51
N MET A 300 -4.34 -11.23 8.20
CA MET A 300 -3.35 -10.44 7.47
C MET A 300 -3.66 -8.94 7.50
N MET A 301 -4.94 -8.56 7.50
CA MET A 301 -5.35 -7.15 7.57
C MET A 301 -4.89 -6.44 8.84
N ALA A 302 -4.69 -7.18 9.93
CA ALA A 302 -4.28 -6.65 11.24
C ALA A 302 -2.80 -6.83 11.56
N THR A 303 -1.99 -7.33 10.63
CA THR A 303 -0.58 -7.68 10.91
C THR A 303 0.32 -6.44 10.97
N ASP A 304 0.13 -5.50 10.05
CA ASP A 304 1.01 -4.34 9.86
C ASP A 304 0.26 -3.02 9.57
N TYR A 305 -1.06 -2.99 9.80
CA TYR A 305 -1.91 -1.78 9.82
C TYR A 305 -1.72 -0.82 8.63
N GLY A 306 -1.89 -1.32 7.43
CA GLY A 306 -1.67 -0.56 6.19
C GLY A 306 -0.27 -0.77 5.58
N GLY A 307 0.53 -1.68 6.14
CA GLY A 307 1.80 -2.12 5.60
C GLY A 307 1.64 -3.13 4.45
N PRO A 308 2.74 -3.84 4.14
CA PRO A 308 2.81 -4.76 3.01
C PRO A 308 1.85 -5.94 3.08
N ILE A 309 1.70 -6.54 4.26
CA ILE A 309 0.87 -7.74 4.47
C ILE A 309 -0.61 -7.36 4.38
N ASN A 310 -1.00 -6.27 5.03
CA ASN A 310 -2.34 -5.68 4.92
C ASN A 310 -2.69 -5.38 3.45
N LYS A 311 -1.78 -4.71 2.71
CA LYS A 311 -1.98 -4.40 1.30
C LYS A 311 -2.10 -5.64 0.43
N ALA A 312 -1.34 -6.70 0.71
CA ALA A 312 -1.44 -7.97 -0.01
C ALA A 312 -2.83 -8.60 0.19
N ALA A 313 -3.36 -8.63 1.42
CA ALA A 313 -4.71 -9.12 1.69
C ALA A 313 -5.78 -8.24 1.01
N TYR A 314 -5.64 -6.91 1.09
CA TYR A 314 -6.56 -5.98 0.44
C TYR A 314 -6.60 -6.16 -1.08
N VAL A 315 -5.43 -6.26 -1.72
CA VAL A 315 -5.31 -6.54 -3.15
C VAL A 315 -5.94 -7.89 -3.50
N SER A 316 -5.71 -8.94 -2.69
CA SER A 316 -6.32 -10.26 -2.90
C SER A 316 -7.85 -10.19 -2.86
N GLY A 317 -8.43 -9.49 -1.87
CA GLY A 317 -9.88 -9.26 -1.82
C GLY A 317 -10.41 -8.45 -3.01
N THR A 318 -9.66 -7.42 -3.43
CA THR A 318 -10.03 -6.61 -4.60
C THR A 318 -9.98 -7.42 -5.90
N LEU A 319 -9.01 -8.32 -6.06
CA LEU A 319 -8.92 -9.22 -7.21
C LEU A 319 -10.07 -10.23 -7.22
N ALA A 320 -10.44 -10.73 -6.05
CA ALA A 320 -11.60 -11.62 -5.91
C ALA A 320 -12.91 -10.96 -6.38
N LEU A 321 -13.04 -9.63 -6.23
CA LEU A 321 -14.20 -8.89 -6.77
C LEU A 321 -14.29 -8.96 -8.31
N VAL A 322 -13.17 -8.99 -9.01
CA VAL A 322 -13.14 -9.12 -10.48
C VAL A 322 -13.77 -10.45 -10.90
N ASP A 323 -13.52 -11.50 -10.10
CA ASP A 323 -14.08 -12.85 -10.29
C ASP A 323 -15.43 -13.04 -9.56
N GLN A 324 -16.07 -11.96 -9.10
CA GLN A 324 -17.35 -11.94 -8.39
C GLN A 324 -17.38 -12.75 -7.07
N GLN A 325 -16.22 -12.97 -6.47
CA GLN A 325 -16.08 -13.66 -5.18
C GLN A 325 -16.19 -12.63 -4.03
N TYR A 326 -17.40 -12.23 -3.72
CA TYR A 326 -17.71 -11.15 -2.77
C TYR A 326 -17.40 -11.51 -1.31
N ASP A 327 -17.38 -12.78 -0.97
CA ASP A 327 -17.15 -13.30 0.37
C ASP A 327 -15.70 -13.05 0.84
N LEU A 328 -14.71 -13.18 -0.04
CA LEU A 328 -13.32 -12.88 0.30
C LEU A 328 -13.12 -11.40 0.60
N MET A 329 -13.78 -10.52 -0.15
CA MET A 329 -13.74 -9.10 0.14
C MET A 329 -14.45 -8.75 1.45
N ALA A 330 -15.54 -9.44 1.80
CA ALA A 330 -16.21 -9.28 3.09
C ALA A 330 -15.27 -9.65 4.26
N ALA A 331 -14.50 -10.76 4.13
CA ALA A 331 -13.53 -11.18 5.13
C ALA A 331 -12.38 -10.17 5.30
N VAL A 332 -11.86 -9.62 4.19
CA VAL A 332 -10.84 -8.58 4.17
C VAL A 332 -11.35 -7.29 4.82
N MET A 333 -12.56 -6.87 4.46
CA MET A 333 -13.17 -5.65 5.00
C MET A 333 -13.41 -5.78 6.51
N ALA A 334 -14.05 -6.86 6.97
CA ALA A 334 -14.22 -7.11 8.39
C ALA A 334 -12.86 -7.12 9.11
N GLY A 335 -11.89 -7.89 8.60
CA GLY A 335 -10.56 -7.98 9.20
C GLY A 335 -9.86 -6.63 9.37
N GLY A 336 -9.97 -5.74 8.39
CA GLY A 336 -9.35 -4.41 8.47
C GLY A 336 -10.10 -3.40 9.34
N MET A 337 -11.39 -3.61 9.58
CA MET A 337 -12.19 -2.76 10.50
C MET A 337 -11.95 -3.10 11.98
N ILE A 338 -11.64 -4.36 12.29
CA ILE A 338 -11.50 -4.85 13.68
C ILE A 338 -10.42 -4.12 14.49
N PRO A 339 -9.19 -3.89 14.00
CA PRO A 339 -8.14 -3.29 14.81
C PRO A 339 -8.54 -1.93 15.40
N PRO A 340 -8.94 -0.92 14.61
CA PRO A 340 -9.32 0.37 15.17
C PRO A 340 -10.64 0.31 15.98
N LEU A 341 -11.61 -0.54 15.60
CA LEU A 341 -12.83 -0.71 16.39
C LEU A 341 -12.54 -1.35 17.76
N GLY A 342 -11.75 -2.43 17.78
CA GLY A 342 -11.41 -3.14 19.02
C GLY A 342 -10.54 -2.31 19.96
N ILE A 343 -9.57 -1.58 19.43
CA ILE A 343 -8.72 -0.67 20.23
C ILE A 343 -9.54 0.49 20.75
N GLY A 344 -10.34 1.16 19.91
CA GLY A 344 -11.17 2.28 20.32
C GLY A 344 -12.15 1.87 21.43
N LEU A 345 -12.78 0.71 21.31
CA LEU A 345 -13.67 0.18 22.34
C LEU A 345 -12.89 -0.21 23.62
N ALA A 346 -11.68 -0.78 23.49
CA ALA A 346 -10.83 -1.11 24.64
C ALA A 346 -10.41 0.16 25.42
N CYS A 347 -10.13 1.27 24.74
CA CYS A 347 -9.83 2.55 25.39
C CYS A 347 -10.99 3.06 26.26
N LEU A 348 -12.23 2.80 25.84
CA LEU A 348 -13.44 3.21 26.56
C LEU A 348 -13.72 2.27 27.74
N LEU A 349 -13.59 0.95 27.55
CA LEU A 349 -13.94 -0.06 28.58
C LEU A 349 -12.82 -0.28 29.62
N PHE A 350 -11.56 -0.09 29.24
CA PHE A 350 -10.40 -0.30 30.11
C PHE A 350 -9.51 0.96 30.24
N PRO A 351 -10.04 2.10 30.71
CA PRO A 351 -9.34 3.40 30.66
C PRO A 351 -8.02 3.41 31.44
N THR A 352 -7.87 2.56 32.47
CA THR A 352 -6.65 2.45 33.27
C THR A 352 -5.47 1.81 32.56
N ARG A 353 -5.69 1.24 31.37
CA ARG A 353 -4.66 0.55 30.57
C ARG A 353 -4.17 1.38 29.37
N PHE A 354 -4.73 2.56 29.21
CA PHE A 354 -4.41 3.47 28.10
C PHE A 354 -4.08 4.86 28.63
N THR A 355 -3.13 5.52 27.99
CA THR A 355 -2.74 6.89 28.34
C THR A 355 -3.88 7.88 28.05
N SER A 356 -3.81 9.09 28.64
CA SER A 356 -4.79 10.14 28.38
C SER A 356 -4.87 10.47 26.87
N THR A 357 -3.73 10.55 26.20
CA THR A 357 -3.65 10.79 24.74
C THR A 357 -4.34 9.69 23.94
N GLU A 358 -4.08 8.41 24.28
CA GLU A 358 -4.72 7.27 23.61
C GLU A 358 -6.25 7.29 23.80
N ARG A 359 -6.72 7.63 25.00
CA ARG A 359 -8.16 7.75 25.28
C ARG A 359 -8.83 8.91 24.52
N CYS A 360 -8.15 10.04 24.42
CA CYS A 360 -8.66 11.18 23.64
C CYS A 360 -8.78 10.85 22.15
N SER A 361 -7.94 10.00 21.59
CA SER A 361 -8.00 9.58 20.20
C SER A 361 -9.01 8.45 19.92
N ALA A 362 -9.59 7.82 20.93
CA ALA A 362 -10.50 6.69 20.78
C ALA A 362 -11.72 6.97 19.86
N PRO A 363 -12.44 8.11 19.95
CA PRO A 363 -13.55 8.38 19.04
C PRO A 363 -13.13 8.44 17.56
N GLN A 364 -12.00 9.09 17.27
CA GLN A 364 -11.44 9.14 15.93
C GLN A 364 -11.05 7.74 15.44
N THR A 365 -10.43 6.94 16.30
CA THR A 365 -10.04 5.55 16.00
C THR A 365 -11.27 4.68 15.66
N LEU A 366 -12.37 4.81 16.42
CA LEU A 366 -13.63 4.13 16.14
C LEU A 366 -14.23 4.55 14.78
N LEU A 367 -14.20 5.85 14.47
CA LEU A 367 -14.69 6.36 13.17
C LEU A 367 -13.85 5.80 12.01
N MET A 368 -12.53 5.77 12.16
CA MET A 368 -11.63 5.16 11.16
C MET A 368 -11.96 3.67 10.97
N GLY A 369 -12.22 2.93 12.05
CA GLY A 369 -12.65 1.54 11.98
C GLY A 369 -13.98 1.36 11.25
N ALA A 370 -14.96 2.20 11.53
CA ALA A 370 -16.26 2.18 10.87
C ALA A 370 -16.18 2.42 9.35
N THR A 371 -15.16 3.17 8.90
CA THR A 371 -14.91 3.50 7.49
C THR A 371 -13.89 2.60 6.80
N PHE A 372 -13.45 1.52 7.47
CA PHE A 372 -12.43 0.59 6.95
C PHE A 372 -11.04 1.22 6.79
N VAL A 373 -10.64 2.09 7.70
CA VAL A 373 -9.29 2.68 7.74
C VAL A 373 -8.49 2.02 8.86
N THR A 374 -7.75 0.97 8.53
CA THR A 374 -6.99 0.13 9.49
C THR A 374 -5.86 0.88 10.16
N GLU A 375 -5.31 1.91 9.51
CA GLU A 375 -4.21 2.75 10.01
C GLU A 375 -4.55 3.47 11.33
N GLY A 376 -5.83 3.59 11.68
CA GLY A 376 -6.26 4.10 12.98
C GLY A 376 -5.72 3.32 14.19
N ALA A 377 -5.33 2.06 13.99
CA ALA A 377 -4.71 1.22 15.01
C ALA A 377 -3.20 1.47 15.17
N LEU A 378 -2.54 2.08 14.20
CA LEU A 378 -1.07 2.18 14.11
C LEU A 378 -0.43 2.88 15.32
N PRO A 379 -0.92 4.03 15.82
CA PRO A 379 -0.31 4.71 16.98
C PRO A 379 -0.26 3.84 18.23
N PHE A 380 -1.24 2.97 18.41
CA PHE A 380 -1.32 2.04 19.55
C PHE A 380 -0.39 0.84 19.36
N ALA A 381 -0.32 0.30 18.16
CA ALA A 381 0.57 -0.80 17.82
C ALA A 381 2.05 -0.42 17.92
N LEU A 382 2.43 0.80 17.60
CA LEU A 382 3.79 1.29 17.73
C LEU A 382 4.26 1.39 19.20
N ARG A 383 3.34 1.67 20.12
CA ARG A 383 3.65 1.75 21.56
C ARG A 383 3.71 0.40 22.26
N ASP A 384 2.89 -0.56 21.85
CA ASP A 384 2.83 -1.91 22.42
C ASP A 384 2.62 -2.95 21.31
N PRO A 385 3.65 -3.17 20.46
CA PRO A 385 3.48 -3.94 19.22
C PRO A 385 3.03 -5.38 19.46
N LEU A 386 3.58 -6.06 20.48
CA LEU A 386 3.29 -7.48 20.69
C LEU A 386 1.86 -7.71 21.16
N ARG A 387 1.38 -6.95 22.15
CA ARG A 387 0.05 -7.18 22.73
C ARG A 387 -1.05 -6.66 21.83
N VAL A 388 -0.86 -5.48 21.23
CA VAL A 388 -1.85 -4.88 20.33
C VAL A 388 -1.96 -5.71 19.07
N SER A 389 -0.84 -6.07 18.42
CA SER A 389 -0.91 -6.85 17.16
C SER A 389 -1.48 -8.25 17.39
N PHE A 390 -1.11 -8.93 18.48
CA PHE A 390 -1.69 -10.24 18.79
C PHE A 390 -3.21 -10.16 18.94
N ALA A 391 -3.71 -9.22 19.76
CA ALA A 391 -5.14 -9.05 19.99
C ALA A 391 -5.89 -8.70 18.70
N CYS A 392 -5.34 -7.79 17.89
CA CYS A 392 -5.93 -7.39 16.63
C CYS A 392 -5.95 -8.52 15.59
N ILE A 393 -4.85 -9.26 15.45
CA ILE A 393 -4.77 -10.40 14.51
C ILE A 393 -5.79 -11.48 14.92
N ALA A 394 -5.91 -11.81 16.20
CA ALA A 394 -6.86 -12.81 16.68
C ALA A 394 -8.31 -12.39 16.38
N GLY A 395 -8.70 -11.15 16.70
CA GLY A 395 -10.04 -10.64 16.43
C GLY A 395 -10.35 -10.53 14.94
N SER A 396 -9.39 -10.07 14.15
CA SER A 396 -9.54 -9.93 12.68
C SER A 396 -9.64 -11.28 11.98
N ALA A 397 -8.84 -12.25 12.38
CA ALA A 397 -8.89 -13.62 11.87
C ALA A 397 -10.25 -14.28 12.20
N LEU A 398 -10.75 -14.08 13.43
CA LEU A 398 -12.05 -14.58 13.82
C LEU A 398 -13.20 -13.89 13.05
N ALA A 399 -13.12 -12.58 12.82
CA ALA A 399 -14.10 -11.87 12.00
C ALA A 399 -14.10 -12.40 10.56
N GLY A 400 -12.93 -12.59 9.94
CA GLY A 400 -12.82 -13.18 8.62
C GLY A 400 -13.37 -14.61 8.52
N PHE A 401 -13.15 -15.42 9.55
CA PHE A 401 -13.76 -16.75 9.68
C PHE A 401 -15.28 -16.67 9.69
N ILE A 402 -15.85 -15.79 10.54
CA ILE A 402 -17.30 -15.68 10.72
C ILE A 402 -17.97 -15.13 9.46
N THR A 403 -17.35 -14.18 8.75
CA THR A 403 -17.93 -13.67 7.49
C THR A 403 -18.11 -14.77 6.45
N ILE A 404 -17.11 -15.62 6.28
CA ILE A 404 -17.21 -16.78 5.36
C ILE A 404 -18.24 -17.80 5.88
N LEU A 405 -18.21 -18.11 7.17
CA LEU A 405 -19.12 -19.07 7.79
C LEU A 405 -20.59 -18.67 7.62
N LEU A 406 -20.89 -17.38 7.72
CA LEU A 406 -22.24 -16.84 7.60
C LEU A 406 -22.62 -16.47 6.15
N GLY A 407 -21.74 -16.71 5.17
CA GLY A 407 -22.00 -16.39 3.77
C GLY A 407 -22.18 -14.89 3.52
N CYS A 408 -21.36 -14.05 4.15
CA CYS A 408 -21.37 -12.61 3.90
C CYS A 408 -20.64 -12.30 2.61
N GLY A 409 -21.18 -11.39 1.79
CA GLY A 409 -20.53 -10.89 0.56
C GLY A 409 -20.48 -9.37 0.53
N CYS A 410 -19.33 -8.83 0.11
CA CYS A 410 -19.15 -7.39 -0.07
C CYS A 410 -18.84 -7.09 -1.54
N PRO A 411 -19.74 -6.40 -2.28
CA PRO A 411 -19.57 -6.16 -3.71
C PRO A 411 -18.67 -4.97 -4.04
N ALA A 412 -18.12 -4.28 -3.03
CA ALA A 412 -17.24 -3.13 -3.20
C ALA A 412 -15.97 -3.26 -2.36
N PRO A 413 -14.83 -2.72 -2.83
CA PRO A 413 -13.53 -2.92 -2.17
C PRO A 413 -13.32 -2.01 -0.97
N HIS A 414 -14.11 -0.95 -0.80
CA HIS A 414 -13.95 0.02 0.27
C HIS A 414 -15.29 0.66 0.65
N GLY A 415 -15.42 1.09 1.94
CA GLY A 415 -16.62 1.79 2.42
C GLY A 415 -17.06 1.41 3.84
N GLY A 416 -16.61 0.28 4.38
CA GLY A 416 -16.91 -0.13 5.75
C GLY A 416 -18.42 -0.28 6.01
N LEU A 417 -18.91 0.30 7.12
CA LEU A 417 -20.33 0.21 7.51
C LEU A 417 -21.30 0.87 6.52
N PHE A 418 -20.83 1.81 5.69
CA PHE A 418 -21.68 2.43 4.67
C PHE A 418 -22.17 1.44 3.60
N LEU A 419 -21.51 0.29 3.47
CA LEU A 419 -21.86 -0.75 2.52
C LEU A 419 -22.92 -1.73 3.03
N LEU A 420 -23.27 -1.70 4.31
CA LEU A 420 -24.25 -2.64 4.88
C LEU A 420 -25.52 -2.83 4.04
N PRO A 421 -26.15 -1.77 3.49
CA PRO A 421 -27.40 -1.93 2.71
C PRO A 421 -27.21 -2.71 1.39
N VAL A 422 -25.98 -2.81 0.87
CA VAL A 422 -25.67 -3.46 -0.41
C VAL A 422 -24.85 -4.74 -0.25
N MET A 423 -24.51 -5.11 0.99
CA MET A 423 -23.85 -6.37 1.31
C MET A 423 -24.79 -7.57 1.23
N GLU A 424 -24.23 -8.71 0.91
CA GLU A 424 -24.91 -9.99 1.11
C GLU A 424 -24.81 -10.38 2.59
N ASN A 425 -25.96 -10.76 3.19
CA ASN A 425 -26.10 -11.06 4.61
C ASN A 425 -25.55 -9.98 5.56
N PRO A 426 -26.10 -8.75 5.58
CA PRO A 426 -25.66 -7.69 6.48
C PRO A 426 -25.69 -8.04 7.97
N PRO A 427 -26.73 -8.76 8.49
CA PRO A 427 -26.73 -9.20 9.89
C PRO A 427 -25.55 -10.11 10.23
N GLY A 428 -25.20 -11.03 9.33
CA GLY A 428 -24.02 -11.90 9.50
C GLY A 428 -22.71 -11.10 9.57
N PHE A 429 -22.57 -10.08 8.72
CA PHE A 429 -21.41 -9.18 8.74
C PHE A 429 -21.32 -8.38 10.05
N LEU A 430 -22.44 -7.86 10.57
CA LEU A 430 -22.48 -7.18 11.87
C LEU A 430 -22.12 -8.12 13.04
N ILE A 431 -22.55 -9.37 13.00
CA ILE A 431 -22.14 -10.38 13.99
C ILE A 431 -20.64 -10.61 13.93
N ALA A 432 -20.07 -10.77 12.74
CA ALA A 432 -18.62 -10.93 12.56
C ALA A 432 -17.84 -9.73 13.13
N LEU A 433 -18.27 -8.51 12.83
CA LEU A 433 -17.68 -7.28 13.39
C LEU A 433 -17.80 -7.23 14.90
N ALA A 434 -18.97 -7.51 15.45
CA ALA A 434 -19.20 -7.47 16.90
C ALA A 434 -18.31 -8.49 17.62
N VAL A 435 -18.28 -9.73 17.17
CA VAL A 435 -17.48 -10.80 17.79
C VAL A 435 -15.99 -10.50 17.67
N GLY A 436 -15.50 -10.11 16.51
CA GLY A 436 -14.09 -9.75 16.31
C GLY A 436 -13.67 -8.55 17.14
N THR A 437 -14.50 -7.49 17.16
CA THR A 437 -14.25 -6.28 17.97
C THR A 437 -14.20 -6.61 19.46
N LEU A 438 -15.17 -7.37 19.97
CA LEU A 438 -15.21 -7.79 21.38
C LEU A 438 -14.01 -8.68 21.72
N THR A 439 -13.62 -9.59 20.86
CA THR A 439 -12.44 -10.43 21.03
C THR A 439 -11.18 -9.58 21.17
N THR A 440 -10.94 -8.66 20.24
CA THR A 440 -9.80 -7.72 20.33
C THR A 440 -9.83 -6.90 21.62
N THR A 441 -11.00 -6.35 21.96
CA THR A 441 -11.20 -5.52 23.16
C THR A 441 -10.88 -6.27 24.43
N LEU A 442 -11.43 -7.48 24.59
CA LEU A 442 -11.20 -8.32 25.77
C LEU A 442 -9.74 -8.78 25.88
N LEU A 443 -9.14 -9.20 24.76
CA LEU A 443 -7.72 -9.55 24.73
C LEU A 443 -6.83 -8.37 25.14
N LEU A 444 -7.10 -7.17 24.66
CA LEU A 444 -6.38 -5.96 25.08
C LEU A 444 -6.60 -5.68 26.57
N GLY A 445 -7.84 -5.82 27.04
CA GLY A 445 -8.19 -5.72 28.45
C GLY A 445 -7.43 -6.72 29.34
N MET A 446 -7.10 -7.91 28.86
CA MET A 446 -6.34 -8.92 29.59
C MET A 446 -4.82 -8.71 29.47
N LEU A 447 -4.32 -8.44 28.29
CA LEU A 447 -2.89 -8.44 27.99
C LEU A 447 -2.19 -7.14 28.39
N LYS A 448 -2.83 -5.97 28.21
CA LYS A 448 -2.20 -4.69 28.61
C LYS A 448 -2.19 -4.56 30.13
N LYS A 449 -1.03 -4.19 30.68
CA LYS A 449 -0.91 -3.93 32.11
C LYS A 449 -1.54 -2.59 32.49
N PRO A 450 -2.18 -2.44 33.66
CA PRO A 450 -2.62 -1.14 34.13
C PRO A 450 -1.43 -0.18 34.23
N LEU A 451 -1.64 1.06 33.82
CA LEU A 451 -0.65 2.11 33.98
C LEU A 451 -0.56 2.47 35.46
N LYS A 452 0.65 2.53 35.98
CA LYS A 452 0.87 3.08 37.32
C LYS A 452 0.64 4.60 37.23
N HIS A 453 -0.32 5.08 38.01
CA HIS A 453 -0.53 6.52 38.22
C HIS A 453 0.57 7.09 39.09
#